data_b176d05897c4a9b74bd6b8de310ad19a
#
_entry.id   b176d05897c4a9b74bd6b8de310ad19a
#
_cell.length_a   1.000
_cell.length_b   1.000
_cell.length_c   1.000
_cell.angle_alpha   90.00
_cell.angle_beta   90.00
_cell.angle_gamma   90.00
#
_symmetry.space_group_name_H-M   'P 1'
#
loop_
_entity.id
_entity.type
_entity.pdbx_description
1 polymer ?
#
loop_
_entity_poly.entity_id
_entity_poly.type
_entity_poly.pdbx_seq_one_letter_code
_entity_poly.pdbx_strand_id
1 'polypeptide(L)'
;MTEQVKWLNEQEKALWGSFLAIEGHLHLAIQRDLKTSSNLTEPEFEVLVHLSEADGPVRMTALADALQWERSRVSHQVTRMTKRGLVQRTSCPEDGRGAFVSTTAEGMREIEKAAPDHVRTVRRVFLDRLDDDDKRELARLLAKVESGFDVTRTSAPSGVPSKS
;
A
#
# COMPACT_ATOMS: atom_id res chain seq x y z
N MET A 1 16.18 32.50 -17.27
CA MET A 1 14.96 32.28 -18.07
C MET A 1 13.96 31.62 -17.15
N THR A 2 12.93 32.32 -16.71
CA THR A 2 11.84 31.75 -15.90
C THR A 2 11.00 30.86 -16.83
N GLU A 3 11.01 29.55 -16.61
CA GLU A 3 10.17 28.61 -17.31
C GLU A 3 8.71 29.00 -17.08
N GLN A 4 7.98 29.27 -18.16
CA GLN A 4 6.58 29.70 -18.08
C GLN A 4 5.72 28.50 -17.65
N VAL A 5 5.14 28.55 -16.45
CA VAL A 5 4.25 27.49 -15.93
C VAL A 5 3.05 27.34 -16.85
N LYS A 6 2.86 26.12 -17.40
CA LYS A 6 1.65 25.75 -18.12
C LYS A 6 0.56 25.38 -17.10
N TRP A 7 -0.39 26.27 -16.90
CA TRP A 7 -1.52 26.04 -16.00
C TRP A 7 -2.48 25.00 -16.56
N LEU A 8 -3.14 24.25 -15.65
CA LEU A 8 -4.16 23.30 -16.04
C LEU A 8 -5.37 23.99 -16.69
N ASN A 9 -5.83 23.45 -17.81
CA ASN A 9 -7.12 23.85 -18.39
C ASN A 9 -8.30 23.23 -17.59
N GLU A 10 -9.53 23.59 -17.95
CA GLU A 10 -10.73 23.15 -17.21
C GLU A 10 -10.90 21.62 -17.22
N GLN A 11 -10.59 20.96 -18.33
CA GLN A 11 -10.67 19.50 -18.44
C GLN A 11 -9.60 18.81 -17.58
N GLU A 12 -8.38 19.33 -17.58
CA GLU A 12 -7.29 18.83 -16.74
C GLU A 12 -7.56 19.01 -15.24
N LYS A 13 -8.16 20.16 -14.86
CA LYS A 13 -8.62 20.40 -13.47
C LYS A 13 -9.70 19.41 -13.05
N ALA A 14 -10.69 19.17 -13.92
CA ALA A 14 -11.76 18.23 -13.65
C ALA A 14 -11.22 16.80 -13.49
N LEU A 15 -10.32 16.37 -14.37
CA LEU A 15 -9.68 15.06 -14.29
C LEU A 15 -8.89 14.91 -12.98
N TRP A 16 -8.06 15.89 -12.66
CA TRP A 16 -7.27 15.90 -11.42
C TRP A 16 -8.15 15.87 -10.18
N GLY A 17 -9.21 16.68 -10.16
CA GLY A 17 -10.19 16.70 -9.06
C GLY A 17 -10.89 15.36 -8.87
N SER A 18 -11.29 14.69 -9.97
CA SER A 18 -11.89 13.36 -9.94
C SER A 18 -10.94 12.31 -9.38
N PHE A 19 -9.67 12.34 -9.78
CA PHE A 19 -8.65 11.44 -9.25
C PHE A 19 -8.48 11.58 -7.73
N LEU A 20 -8.34 12.82 -7.23
CA LEU A 20 -8.22 13.09 -5.80
C LEU A 20 -9.48 12.69 -5.01
N ALA A 21 -10.65 12.90 -5.58
CA ALA A 21 -11.91 12.50 -4.94
C ALA A 21 -12.02 10.97 -4.82
N ILE A 22 -11.66 10.23 -5.87
CA ILE A 22 -11.65 8.76 -5.86
C ILE A 22 -10.67 8.23 -4.82
N GLU A 23 -9.45 8.75 -4.79
CA GLU A 23 -8.42 8.39 -3.82
C GLU A 23 -8.92 8.58 -2.38
N GLY A 24 -9.48 9.77 -2.06
CA GLY A 24 -10.01 10.05 -0.73
C GLY A 24 -11.21 9.16 -0.34
N HIS A 25 -12.14 8.89 -1.26
CA HIS A 25 -13.28 8.00 -1.00
C HIS A 25 -12.86 6.54 -0.78
N LEU A 26 -11.89 6.06 -1.56
CA LEU A 26 -11.34 4.71 -1.44
C LEU A 26 -10.66 4.53 -0.09
N HIS A 27 -9.80 5.47 0.29
CA HIS A 27 -9.11 5.51 1.57
C HIS A 27 -10.11 5.46 2.76
N LEU A 28 -11.16 6.30 2.74
CA LEU A 28 -12.19 6.31 3.78
C LEU A 28 -12.97 4.99 3.85
N ALA A 29 -13.27 4.36 2.71
CA ALA A 29 -13.98 3.09 2.67
C ALA A 29 -13.13 1.98 3.30
N ILE A 30 -11.85 1.89 2.93
CA ILE A 30 -10.89 0.91 3.48
C ILE A 30 -10.73 1.10 4.99
N GLN A 31 -10.55 2.34 5.46
CA GLN A 31 -10.41 2.62 6.89
C GLN A 31 -11.65 2.18 7.71
N ARG A 32 -12.86 2.40 7.18
CA ARG A 32 -14.10 1.98 7.86
C ARG A 32 -14.16 0.46 8.00
N ASP A 33 -13.82 -0.25 6.94
CA ASP A 33 -13.87 -1.70 6.95
C ASP A 33 -12.82 -2.32 7.87
N LEU A 34 -11.59 -1.83 7.85
CA LEU A 34 -10.54 -2.29 8.77
C LEU A 34 -10.94 -2.12 10.25
N LYS A 35 -11.64 -1.03 10.58
CA LYS A 35 -12.15 -0.80 11.94
C LYS A 35 -13.24 -1.80 12.37
N THR A 36 -13.96 -2.38 11.42
CA THR A 36 -15.07 -3.30 11.72
C THR A 36 -14.65 -4.76 11.66
N SER A 37 -13.69 -5.09 10.79
CA SER A 37 -13.27 -6.47 10.54
C SER A 37 -12.02 -6.91 11.31
N SER A 38 -11.21 -5.96 11.77
CA SER A 38 -9.95 -6.23 12.45
C SER A 38 -9.58 -5.13 13.46
N ASN A 39 -8.51 -5.36 14.22
CA ASN A 39 -7.89 -4.36 15.08
C ASN A 39 -6.74 -3.61 14.39
N LEU A 40 -6.67 -3.65 13.05
CA LEU A 40 -5.61 -3.02 12.28
C LEU A 40 -5.98 -1.60 11.89
N THR A 41 -5.00 -0.73 11.94
CA THR A 41 -5.04 0.55 11.23
C THR A 41 -4.59 0.31 9.78
N GLU A 42 -4.97 1.19 8.86
CA GLU A 42 -4.57 1.09 7.45
C GLU A 42 -3.05 1.00 7.26
N PRO A 43 -2.20 1.83 7.93
CA PRO A 43 -0.75 1.67 7.83
C PRO A 43 -0.23 0.32 8.33
N GLU A 44 -0.89 -0.30 9.32
CA GLU A 44 -0.53 -1.64 9.79
C GLU A 44 -0.93 -2.70 8.78
N PHE A 45 -2.09 -2.55 8.17
CA PHE A 45 -2.57 -3.43 7.11
C PHE A 45 -1.62 -3.40 5.90
N GLU A 46 -1.23 -2.21 5.40
CA GLU A 46 -0.28 -2.06 4.29
C GLU A 46 1.05 -2.76 4.57
N VAL A 47 1.63 -2.56 5.77
CA VAL A 47 2.87 -3.24 6.17
C VAL A 47 2.69 -4.75 6.18
N LEU A 48 1.61 -5.26 6.78
CA LEU A 48 1.35 -6.69 6.88
C LEU A 48 1.10 -7.34 5.51
N VAL A 49 0.36 -6.69 4.62
CA VAL A 49 0.17 -7.17 3.24
C VAL A 49 1.53 -7.36 2.59
N HIS A 50 2.37 -6.33 2.61
CA HIS A 50 3.68 -6.38 1.98
C HIS A 50 4.58 -7.49 2.56
N LEU A 51 4.59 -7.64 3.88
CA LEU A 51 5.37 -8.69 4.55
C LEU A 51 4.81 -10.10 4.32
N SER A 52 3.49 -10.23 4.12
CA SER A 52 2.86 -11.53 3.87
C SER A 52 3.07 -12.06 2.45
N GLU A 53 3.33 -11.16 1.49
CA GLU A 53 3.63 -11.50 0.10
C GLU A 53 5.12 -11.79 -0.14
N ALA A 54 5.98 -11.50 0.83
CA ALA A 54 7.42 -11.72 0.73
C ALA A 54 7.83 -13.14 1.09
N ASP A 55 8.79 -13.72 0.37
CA ASP A 55 9.34 -15.06 0.62
C ASP A 55 10.26 -15.13 1.87
N GLY A 56 10.08 -14.24 2.84
CA GLY A 56 10.88 -14.21 4.07
C GLY A 56 11.04 -12.82 4.67
N PRO A 57 11.98 -12.66 5.61
CA PRO A 57 12.20 -11.38 6.28
C PRO A 57 12.64 -10.29 5.30
N VAL A 58 12.00 -9.11 5.36
CA VAL A 58 12.24 -7.97 4.48
C VAL A 58 13.17 -6.96 5.17
N ARG A 59 14.15 -6.42 4.46
CA ARG A 59 14.99 -5.33 4.99
C ARG A 59 14.14 -4.08 5.22
N MET A 60 14.39 -3.35 6.32
CA MET A 60 13.69 -2.09 6.65
C MET A 60 13.75 -1.06 5.51
N THR A 61 14.87 -0.98 4.80
CA THR A 61 15.03 -0.09 3.65
C THR A 61 14.18 -0.52 2.46
N ALA A 62 14.16 -1.82 2.16
CA ALA A 62 13.34 -2.38 1.09
C ALA A 62 11.83 -2.22 1.39
N LEU A 63 11.43 -2.37 2.66
CA LEU A 63 10.06 -2.10 3.09
C LEU A 63 9.68 -0.63 2.90
N ALA A 64 10.58 0.30 3.21
CA ALA A 64 10.36 1.74 3.01
C ALA A 64 10.20 2.08 1.52
N ASP A 65 11.07 1.54 0.68
CA ASP A 65 11.04 1.74 -0.77
C ASP A 65 9.74 1.16 -1.37
N ALA A 66 9.32 -0.02 -0.93
CA ALA A 66 8.11 -0.68 -1.41
C ALA A 66 6.82 0.04 -1.01
N LEU A 67 6.77 0.55 0.23
CA LEU A 67 5.64 1.35 0.73
C LEU A 67 5.69 2.81 0.27
N GLN A 68 6.77 3.23 -0.37
CA GLN A 68 7.04 4.63 -0.72
C GLN A 68 6.95 5.56 0.51
N TRP A 69 7.41 5.06 1.64
CA TRP A 69 7.42 5.79 2.91
C TRP A 69 8.84 6.25 3.28
N GLU A 70 8.89 7.38 3.96
CA GLU A 70 10.14 7.82 4.59
C GLU A 70 10.65 6.76 5.60
N ARG A 71 11.96 6.53 5.62
CA ARG A 71 12.61 5.52 6.51
C ARG A 71 12.27 5.71 7.98
N SER A 72 12.16 6.97 8.43
CA SER A 72 11.73 7.33 9.77
C SER A 72 10.30 6.86 10.07
N ARG A 73 9.36 7.07 9.11
CA ARG A 73 7.98 6.64 9.21
C ARG A 73 7.89 5.12 9.36
N VAL A 74 8.61 4.35 8.51
CA VAL A 74 8.65 2.88 8.60
C VAL A 74 9.20 2.44 9.94
N SER A 75 10.32 3.03 10.41
CA SER A 75 10.93 2.68 11.69
C SER A 75 9.97 2.88 12.87
N HIS A 76 9.26 4.00 12.90
CA HIS A 76 8.24 4.28 13.92
C HIS A 76 7.06 3.31 13.84
N GLN A 77 6.57 3.03 12.63
CA GLN A 77 5.46 2.11 12.41
C GLN A 77 5.82 0.69 12.83
N VAL A 78 6.95 0.15 12.37
CA VAL A 78 7.44 -1.18 12.74
C VAL A 78 7.66 -1.29 14.26
N THR A 79 8.20 -0.25 14.91
CA THR A 79 8.36 -0.24 16.38
C THR A 79 7.02 -0.37 17.09
N ARG A 80 5.98 0.32 16.64
CA ARG A 80 4.62 0.19 17.22
C ARG A 80 4.03 -1.19 16.98
N MET A 81 4.19 -1.72 15.76
CA MET A 81 3.68 -3.05 15.40
C MET A 81 4.41 -4.17 16.16
N THR A 82 5.72 -4.02 16.41
CA THR A 82 6.47 -4.96 17.26
C THR A 82 5.93 -4.98 18.68
N LYS A 83 5.63 -3.81 19.26
CA LYS A 83 5.02 -3.72 20.61
C LYS A 83 3.62 -4.36 20.67
N ARG A 84 2.89 -4.35 19.57
CA ARG A 84 1.59 -5.02 19.40
C ARG A 84 1.71 -6.51 19.07
N GLY A 85 2.91 -7.03 18.86
CA GLY A 85 3.14 -8.42 18.51
C GLY A 85 2.75 -8.79 17.08
N LEU A 86 2.52 -7.81 16.19
CA LEU A 86 2.11 -8.04 14.80
C LEU A 86 3.28 -8.40 13.88
N VAL A 87 4.44 -7.85 14.16
CA VAL A 87 5.69 -8.11 13.43
C VAL A 87 6.84 -8.33 14.41
N GLN A 88 7.87 -8.99 13.93
CA GLN A 88 9.13 -9.16 14.65
C GLN A 88 10.27 -8.53 13.86
N ARG A 89 11.25 -8.01 14.60
CA ARG A 89 12.44 -7.38 14.06
C ARG A 89 13.67 -8.18 14.44
N THR A 90 14.52 -8.49 13.46
CA THR A 90 15.80 -9.18 13.69
C THR A 90 16.93 -8.31 13.17
N SER A 91 18.06 -8.30 13.89
CA SER A 91 19.27 -7.60 13.42
C SER A 91 19.90 -8.35 12.25
N CYS A 92 20.51 -7.61 11.33
CA CYS A 92 21.27 -8.20 10.24
C CYS A 92 22.61 -8.71 10.78
N PRO A 93 22.94 -10.01 10.63
CA PRO A 93 24.21 -10.56 11.12
C PRO A 93 25.44 -9.98 10.44
N GLU A 94 25.32 -9.58 9.17
CA GLU A 94 26.41 -9.11 8.31
C GLU A 94 26.65 -7.60 8.37
N ASP A 95 25.63 -6.86 8.77
CA ASP A 95 25.65 -5.40 8.86
C ASP A 95 24.91 -4.97 10.13
N GLY A 96 25.66 -4.71 11.20
CA GLY A 96 25.12 -4.32 12.51
C GLY A 96 24.25 -3.05 12.50
N ARG A 97 24.05 -2.41 11.34
CA ARG A 97 23.19 -1.25 11.14
C ARG A 97 21.87 -1.58 10.44
N GLY A 98 21.75 -2.78 9.86
CA GLY A 98 20.55 -3.24 9.16
C GLY A 98 19.60 -4.02 10.09
N ALA A 99 18.30 -3.96 9.80
CA ALA A 99 17.29 -4.79 10.43
C ALA A 99 16.36 -5.39 9.39
N PHE A 100 15.95 -6.62 9.66
CA PHE A 100 14.90 -7.32 8.92
C PHE A 100 13.60 -7.28 9.73
N VAL A 101 12.48 -7.32 9.02
CA VAL A 101 11.14 -7.39 9.59
C VAL A 101 10.41 -8.56 8.95
N SER A 102 9.67 -9.31 9.75
CA SER A 102 8.75 -10.36 9.28
C SER A 102 7.46 -10.33 10.08
N THR A 103 6.40 -10.86 9.48
CA THR A 103 5.11 -11.01 10.15
C THR A 103 5.18 -12.10 11.22
N THR A 104 4.51 -11.90 12.34
CA THR A 104 4.30 -12.93 13.36
C THR A 104 3.07 -13.77 13.06
N ALA A 105 2.86 -14.86 13.81
CA ALA A 105 1.62 -15.64 13.73
C ALA A 105 0.38 -14.79 14.08
N GLU A 106 0.51 -13.83 15.00
CA GLU A 106 -0.57 -12.87 15.32
C GLU A 106 -0.84 -11.93 14.15
N GLY A 107 0.22 -11.36 13.55
CA GLY A 107 0.08 -10.50 12.37
C GLY A 107 -0.60 -11.24 11.21
N MET A 108 -0.25 -12.50 10.96
CA MET A 108 -0.92 -13.33 9.95
C MET A 108 -2.40 -13.51 10.26
N ARG A 109 -2.76 -13.85 11.49
CA ARG A 109 -4.18 -13.98 11.88
C ARG A 109 -4.97 -12.68 11.69
N GLU A 110 -4.39 -11.54 12.01
CA GLU A 110 -5.07 -10.24 11.84
C GLU A 110 -5.26 -9.88 10.36
N ILE A 111 -4.28 -10.15 9.50
CA ILE A 111 -4.43 -9.89 8.06
C ILE A 111 -5.43 -10.86 7.41
N GLU A 112 -5.44 -12.14 7.81
CA GLU A 112 -6.41 -13.13 7.34
C GLU A 112 -7.85 -12.76 7.67
N LYS A 113 -8.08 -12.16 8.84
CA LYS A 113 -9.41 -11.61 9.22
C LYS A 113 -9.79 -10.39 8.38
N ALA A 114 -8.84 -9.48 8.14
CA ALA A 114 -9.10 -8.23 7.43
C ALA A 114 -9.26 -8.41 5.92
N ALA A 115 -8.52 -9.33 5.32
CA ALA A 115 -8.42 -9.48 3.88
C ALA A 115 -9.76 -9.70 3.15
N PRO A 116 -10.70 -10.55 3.62
CA PRO A 116 -11.98 -10.75 2.92
C PRO A 116 -12.82 -9.47 2.82
N ASP A 117 -12.86 -8.67 3.89
CA ASP A 117 -13.62 -7.42 3.91
C ASP A 117 -12.95 -6.36 3.04
N HIS A 118 -11.63 -6.27 3.11
CA HIS A 118 -10.85 -5.40 2.24
C HIS A 118 -11.11 -5.71 0.75
N VAL A 119 -11.03 -6.97 0.35
CA VAL A 119 -11.32 -7.40 -1.04
C VAL A 119 -12.74 -7.03 -1.43
N ARG A 120 -13.74 -7.31 -0.57
CA ARG A 120 -15.15 -6.94 -0.84
C ARG A 120 -15.31 -5.43 -1.06
N THR A 121 -14.63 -4.62 -0.27
CA THR A 121 -14.69 -3.17 -0.41
C THR A 121 -14.04 -2.70 -1.69
N VAL A 122 -12.81 -3.12 -1.98
CA VAL A 122 -12.13 -2.78 -3.24
C VAL A 122 -13.01 -3.17 -4.45
N ARG A 123 -13.61 -4.34 -4.44
CA ARG A 123 -14.53 -4.75 -5.50
C ARG A 123 -15.73 -3.81 -5.60
N ARG A 124 -16.45 -3.65 -4.51
CA ARG A 124 -17.71 -2.86 -4.45
C ARG A 124 -17.52 -1.40 -4.85
N VAL A 125 -16.45 -0.75 -4.40
CA VAL A 125 -16.25 0.69 -4.63
C VAL A 125 -15.45 1.01 -5.89
N PHE A 126 -14.71 0.04 -6.42
CA PHE A 126 -13.81 0.28 -7.55
C PHE A 126 -13.99 -0.75 -8.68
N LEU A 127 -13.64 -2.02 -8.48
CA LEU A 127 -13.53 -2.99 -9.56
C LEU A 127 -14.88 -3.40 -10.20
N ASP A 128 -15.94 -3.54 -9.42
CA ASP A 128 -17.27 -3.94 -9.93
C ASP A 128 -18.02 -2.80 -10.62
N ARG A 129 -17.44 -1.60 -10.68
CA ARG A 129 -17.91 -0.46 -11.46
C ARG A 129 -17.43 -0.47 -12.90
N LEU A 130 -16.43 -1.31 -13.19
CA LEU A 130 -15.71 -1.37 -14.46
C LEU A 130 -15.98 -2.72 -15.13
N ASP A 131 -16.27 -2.69 -16.41
CA ASP A 131 -16.24 -3.90 -17.21
C ASP A 131 -14.80 -4.32 -17.54
N ASP A 132 -14.61 -5.39 -18.30
CA ASP A 132 -13.26 -5.91 -18.58
C ASP A 132 -12.50 -5.03 -19.58
N ASP A 133 -13.19 -4.30 -20.45
CA ASP A 133 -12.56 -3.33 -21.37
C ASP A 133 -12.09 -2.09 -20.60
N ASP A 134 -12.94 -1.57 -19.72
CA ASP A 134 -12.62 -0.46 -18.81
C ASP A 134 -11.39 -0.78 -17.96
N LYS A 135 -11.31 -1.99 -17.38
CA LYS A 135 -10.18 -2.43 -16.56
C LYS A 135 -8.87 -2.47 -17.36
N ARG A 136 -8.92 -2.96 -18.60
CA ARG A 136 -7.74 -2.99 -19.48
C ARG A 136 -7.26 -1.58 -19.84
N GLU A 137 -8.19 -0.70 -20.19
CA GLU A 137 -7.87 0.68 -20.53
C GLU A 137 -7.34 1.45 -19.33
N LEU A 138 -7.98 1.32 -18.17
CA LEU A 138 -7.52 1.95 -16.94
C LEU A 138 -6.12 1.47 -16.53
N ALA A 139 -5.87 0.16 -16.61
CA ALA A 139 -4.54 -0.40 -16.31
C ALA A 139 -3.47 0.17 -17.25
N ARG A 140 -3.78 0.31 -18.55
CA ARG A 140 -2.91 0.94 -19.54
C ARG A 140 -2.60 2.41 -19.22
N LEU A 141 -3.64 3.17 -18.82
CA LEU A 141 -3.51 4.58 -18.46
C LEU A 141 -2.70 4.77 -17.17
N LEU A 142 -2.97 3.96 -16.15
CA LEU A 142 -2.22 3.99 -14.90
C LEU A 142 -0.73 3.68 -15.12
N ALA A 143 -0.41 2.63 -15.89
CA ALA A 143 0.96 2.30 -16.22
C ALA A 143 1.69 3.43 -16.97
N LYS A 144 0.98 4.17 -17.83
CA LYS A 144 1.51 5.34 -18.52
C LYS A 144 1.82 6.49 -17.56
N VAL A 145 0.96 6.73 -16.56
CA VAL A 145 1.19 7.75 -15.52
C VAL A 145 2.35 7.33 -14.63
N GLU A 146 2.37 6.07 -14.17
CA GLU A 146 3.44 5.51 -13.34
C GLU A 146 4.82 5.62 -13.98
N SER A 147 4.92 5.46 -15.31
CA SER A 147 6.20 5.58 -16.02
C SER A 147 6.82 6.98 -15.96
N GLY A 148 6.04 7.99 -15.59
CA GLY A 148 6.50 9.37 -15.38
C GLY A 148 7.11 9.63 -14.00
N PHE A 149 6.95 8.69 -13.07
CA PHE A 149 7.62 8.77 -11.77
C PHE A 149 8.98 8.08 -11.88
N ASP A 150 10.07 8.78 -11.55
CA ASP A 150 11.44 8.23 -11.40
C ASP A 150 11.51 7.30 -10.18
N VAL A 151 10.70 6.24 -10.20
CA VAL A 151 10.70 5.24 -9.13
C VAL A 151 11.50 4.04 -9.61
N THR A 152 12.56 3.72 -8.91
CA THR A 152 13.13 2.38 -8.91
C THR A 152 12.02 1.41 -8.49
N ARG A 153 11.35 0.81 -9.49
CA ARG A 153 10.16 -0.02 -9.28
C ARG A 153 10.52 -1.29 -8.50
N THR A 154 10.35 -1.25 -7.22
CA THR A 154 9.93 -2.46 -6.52
C THR A 154 8.43 -2.57 -6.82
N SER A 155 7.99 -3.69 -7.40
CA SER A 155 6.58 -3.92 -7.71
C SER A 155 5.72 -3.61 -6.48
N ALA A 156 4.81 -2.66 -6.63
CA ALA A 156 3.87 -2.35 -5.57
C ALA A 156 3.12 -3.65 -5.19
N PRO A 157 2.95 -3.95 -3.91
CA PRO A 157 2.17 -5.09 -3.49
C PRO A 157 0.75 -4.98 -4.08
N SER A 158 0.15 -6.12 -4.39
CA SER A 158 -1.22 -6.17 -4.95
C SER A 158 -2.27 -5.52 -4.03
N GLY A 159 -1.87 -5.18 -2.80
CA GLY A 159 -2.77 -4.68 -1.75
C GLY A 159 -3.74 -5.75 -1.23
N VAL A 160 -3.65 -6.97 -1.78
CA VAL A 160 -4.51 -8.10 -1.43
C VAL A 160 -3.60 -9.27 -1.07
N PRO A 161 -3.69 -9.82 0.15
CA PRO A 161 -2.91 -11.00 0.52
C PRO A 161 -3.23 -12.16 -0.42
N SER A 162 -2.20 -12.83 -0.93
CA SER A 162 -2.38 -14.04 -1.72
C SER A 162 -2.99 -15.15 -0.87
N LYS A 163 -3.98 -15.86 -1.42
CA LYS A 163 -4.47 -17.10 -0.79
C LYS A 163 -3.38 -18.16 -0.93
N SER A 164 -2.85 -18.62 0.19
CA SER A 164 -2.15 -19.90 0.26
C SER A 164 -3.14 -21.05 0.12
#